data_8a1a4653fe7c6a2b70be3a72e401d37b
#
_entry.id   8a1a4653fe7c6a2b70be3a72e401d37b
#
_cell.length_a   1.000
_cell.length_b   1.000
_cell.length_c   1.000
_cell.angle_alpha   90.00
_cell.angle_beta   90.00
_cell.angle_gamma   90.00
#
_symmetry.space_group_name_H-M   'P 1'
#
loop_
_entity.id
_entity.type
_entity.pdbx_description
1 polymer ?
#
loop_
_entity_poly.entity_id
_entity_poly.type
_entity_poly.pdbx_seq_one_letter_code
_entity_poly.pdbx_strand_id
1 'polypeptide(L)'
;MKIRLLALLLCLPSTVLAGNLSDRVALADLKSVKIICDVNVGEPKLLLRRLELIDETYTQLLDAGVRPAIVVAFRGGASHYVTKGDAHIAADNAAAKREIQGWIDQFHQNGFRMELCAIAAKSWQVDTADILPSIDVVQNGYISLVAYQARGYALLPMD
;
A
#
# COMPACT_ATOMS: atom_id res chain seq x y z
N MET A 1 6.47 61.88 46.98
CA MET A 1 7.34 60.90 46.30
C MET A 1 6.51 59.68 45.91
N LYS A 2 6.07 59.58 44.63
CA LYS A 2 5.13 58.59 44.15
C LYS A 2 5.95 57.44 43.52
N ILE A 3 5.96 56.25 44.14
CA ILE A 3 6.60 55.06 43.66
C ILE A 3 5.65 54.42 42.62
N ARG A 4 6.07 54.37 41.35
CA ARG A 4 5.35 53.64 40.30
C ARG A 4 5.89 52.21 40.28
N LEU A 5 5.00 51.28 40.67
CA LEU A 5 5.27 49.82 40.54
C LEU A 5 5.07 49.44 39.08
N LEU A 6 6.17 49.04 38.43
CA LEU A 6 6.17 48.53 37.05
C LEU A 6 5.94 47.00 37.14
N ALA A 7 4.72 46.57 36.77
CA ALA A 7 4.41 45.15 36.68
C ALA A 7 5.02 44.58 35.39
N LEU A 8 6.06 43.74 35.52
CA LEU A 8 6.68 42.99 34.44
C LEU A 8 5.83 41.77 34.14
N LEU A 9 5.09 41.80 33.02
CA LEU A 9 4.29 40.66 32.54
C LEU A 9 5.26 39.64 31.91
N LEU A 10 5.54 38.56 32.62
CA LEU A 10 6.32 37.40 32.07
C LEU A 10 5.40 36.61 31.13
N CYS A 11 5.58 36.83 29.82
CA CYS A 11 5.02 35.91 28.80
C CYS A 11 5.84 34.62 28.80
N LEU A 12 5.32 33.56 29.41
CA LEU A 12 5.85 32.21 29.29
C LEU A 12 5.50 31.69 27.88
N PRO A 13 6.47 31.24 27.08
CA PRO A 13 6.17 30.58 25.80
C PRO A 13 5.48 29.24 26.11
N SER A 14 4.23 29.09 25.68
CA SER A 14 3.54 27.81 25.67
C SER A 14 4.21 26.93 24.62
N THR A 15 5.10 26.05 25.03
CA THR A 15 5.59 24.97 24.18
C THR A 15 4.45 23.99 23.97
N VAL A 16 3.83 24.07 22.79
CA VAL A 16 2.92 23.02 22.32
C VAL A 16 3.79 21.78 22.09
N LEU A 17 3.73 20.80 22.99
CA LEU A 17 4.24 19.46 22.74
C LEU A 17 3.41 18.90 21.57
N ALA A 18 3.96 18.91 20.37
CA ALA A 18 3.45 18.08 19.29
C ALA A 18 3.54 16.62 19.79
N GLY A 19 2.41 16.00 20.10
CA GLY A 19 2.35 14.61 20.51
C GLY A 19 3.00 13.78 19.40
N ASN A 20 4.04 13.01 19.72
CA ASN A 20 4.64 12.08 18.77
C ASN A 20 3.57 11.05 18.37
N LEU A 21 3.15 11.06 17.09
CA LEU A 21 2.29 10.04 16.54
C LEU A 21 3.01 8.68 16.67
N SER A 22 2.33 7.66 17.16
CA SER A 22 2.94 6.37 17.41
C SER A 22 1.93 5.23 17.38
N ASP A 23 2.26 4.16 16.66
CA ASP A 23 1.48 2.93 16.58
C ASP A 23 1.89 1.89 17.66
N ARG A 24 2.69 2.29 18.65
CA ARG A 24 3.25 1.39 19.69
C ARG A 24 2.21 0.55 20.39
N VAL A 25 1.01 1.09 20.64
CA VAL A 25 -0.06 0.36 21.32
C VAL A 25 -0.61 -0.74 20.41
N ALA A 26 -0.84 -0.43 19.14
CA ALA A 26 -1.33 -1.39 18.15
C ALA A 26 -0.30 -2.48 17.85
N LEU A 27 0.99 -2.15 17.90
CA LEU A 27 2.09 -3.06 17.60
C LEU A 27 2.65 -3.79 18.84
N ALA A 28 2.08 -3.55 20.04
CA ALA A 28 2.58 -4.14 21.27
C ALA A 28 2.66 -5.68 21.17
N ASP A 29 3.83 -6.23 21.52
CA ASP A 29 4.14 -7.67 21.51
C ASP A 29 4.16 -8.36 20.13
N LEU A 30 3.87 -7.65 19.02
CA LEU A 30 3.98 -8.21 17.69
C LEU A 30 5.45 -8.35 17.27
N LYS A 31 5.81 -9.53 16.75
CA LYS A 31 7.13 -9.82 16.15
C LYS A 31 7.02 -9.98 14.63
N SER A 32 5.86 -10.34 14.14
CA SER A 32 5.57 -10.49 12.72
C SER A 32 4.09 -10.30 12.46
N VAL A 33 3.75 -9.92 11.25
CA VAL A 33 2.38 -9.77 10.77
C VAL A 33 2.28 -10.32 9.35
N LYS A 34 1.10 -10.85 8.99
CA LYS A 34 0.79 -11.29 7.64
C LYS A 34 -0.32 -10.41 7.09
N ILE A 35 -0.11 -9.85 5.91
CA ILE A 35 -1.02 -8.88 5.30
C ILE A 35 -1.35 -9.33 3.88
N ILE A 36 -2.63 -9.28 3.49
CA ILE A 36 -3.05 -9.35 2.10
C ILE A 36 -3.70 -8.03 1.71
N CYS A 37 -3.12 -7.35 0.73
CA CYS A 37 -3.59 -6.09 0.17
C CYS A 37 -4.52 -6.39 -1.01
N ASP A 38 -5.77 -5.96 -0.95
CA ASP A 38 -6.76 -6.13 -2.01
C ASP A 38 -6.78 -4.89 -2.92
N VAL A 39 -6.03 -4.93 -4.03
CA VAL A 39 -5.83 -3.79 -4.94
C VAL A 39 -6.74 -3.94 -6.15
N ASN A 40 -7.80 -3.13 -6.24
CA ASN A 40 -8.79 -3.22 -7.32
C ASN A 40 -9.00 -1.91 -8.11
N VAL A 41 -8.26 -0.87 -7.79
CA VAL A 41 -8.39 0.48 -8.35
C VAL A 41 -7.88 0.55 -9.78
N GLY A 42 -8.68 1.13 -10.69
CA GLY A 42 -8.32 1.34 -12.10
C GLY A 42 -7.91 2.78 -12.45
N GLU A 43 -8.09 3.74 -11.54
CA GLU A 43 -7.61 5.10 -11.72
C GLU A 43 -6.11 5.16 -11.37
N PRO A 44 -5.22 5.58 -12.32
CA PRO A 44 -3.78 5.40 -12.15
C PRO A 44 -3.17 6.20 -11.00
N LYS A 45 -3.61 7.42 -10.75
CA LYS A 45 -3.08 8.23 -9.64
C LYS A 45 -3.48 7.66 -8.27
N LEU A 46 -4.72 7.16 -8.18
CA LEU A 46 -5.18 6.51 -6.97
C LEU A 46 -4.46 5.18 -6.77
N LEU A 47 -4.25 4.40 -7.84
CA LEU A 47 -3.47 3.17 -7.78
C LEU A 47 -2.05 3.42 -7.29
N LEU A 48 -1.35 4.42 -7.84
CA LEU A 48 -0.02 4.83 -7.37
C LEU A 48 -0.04 5.14 -5.87
N ARG A 49 -1.01 5.95 -5.41
CA ARG A 49 -1.11 6.27 -3.98
C ARG A 49 -1.36 5.03 -3.11
N ARG A 50 -2.10 4.04 -3.60
CA ARG A 50 -2.30 2.77 -2.87
C ARG A 50 -1.01 1.96 -2.76
N LEU A 51 -0.21 1.90 -3.84
CA LEU A 51 1.08 1.21 -3.81
C LEU A 51 2.08 1.90 -2.87
N GLU A 52 2.14 3.23 -2.88
CA GLU A 52 2.91 4.00 -1.90
C GLU A 52 2.51 3.67 -0.46
N LEU A 53 1.20 3.61 -0.15
CA LEU A 53 0.72 3.29 1.19
C LEU A 53 1.08 1.86 1.63
N ILE A 54 1.14 0.91 0.69
CA ILE A 54 1.63 -0.44 0.97
C ILE A 54 3.11 -0.39 1.37
N ASP A 55 3.94 0.35 0.63
CA ASP A 55 5.37 0.50 0.93
C ASP A 55 5.62 1.27 2.23
N GLU A 56 4.90 2.37 2.46
CA GLU A 56 4.94 3.10 3.72
C GLU A 56 4.62 2.17 4.91
N THR A 57 3.57 1.36 4.79
CA THR A 57 3.17 0.40 5.83
C THR A 57 4.24 -0.66 6.07
N TYR A 58 4.82 -1.19 4.99
CA TYR A 58 5.93 -2.15 5.07
C TYR A 58 7.13 -1.57 5.81
N THR A 59 7.57 -0.38 5.42
CA THR A 59 8.73 0.30 6.01
C THR A 59 8.49 0.62 7.49
N GLN A 60 7.33 1.18 7.83
CA GLN A 60 6.99 1.52 9.22
C GLN A 60 6.91 0.28 10.13
N LEU A 61 6.43 -0.86 9.62
CA LEU A 61 6.44 -2.12 10.36
C LEU A 61 7.88 -2.60 10.64
N LEU A 62 8.77 -2.53 9.63
CA LEU A 62 10.18 -2.89 9.80
C LEU A 62 10.87 -1.98 10.81
N ASP A 63 10.65 -0.67 10.74
CA ASP A 63 11.21 0.33 11.67
C ASP A 63 10.73 0.09 13.12
N ALA A 64 9.50 -0.42 13.26
CA ALA A 64 8.96 -0.84 14.56
C ALA A 64 9.48 -2.21 15.04
N GLY A 65 10.34 -2.88 14.27
CA GLY A 65 10.88 -4.20 14.58
C GLY A 65 9.89 -5.36 14.33
N VAL A 66 8.81 -5.12 13.59
CA VAL A 66 7.82 -6.12 13.20
C VAL A 66 8.10 -6.60 11.78
N ARG A 67 8.23 -7.91 11.56
CA ARG A 67 8.50 -8.51 10.24
C ARG A 67 7.19 -8.77 9.49
N PRO A 68 6.86 -8.00 8.42
CA PRO A 68 5.68 -8.25 7.62
C PRO A 68 5.91 -9.35 6.57
N ALA A 69 4.88 -10.15 6.29
CA ALA A 69 4.77 -11.00 5.13
C ALA A 69 3.59 -10.49 4.30
N ILE A 70 3.86 -9.94 3.12
CA ILE A 70 2.87 -9.22 2.31
C ILE A 70 2.51 -10.00 1.04
N VAL A 71 1.22 -10.07 0.78
CA VAL A 71 0.64 -10.49 -0.50
C VAL A 71 -0.10 -9.31 -1.09
N VAL A 72 0.13 -9.00 -2.37
CA VAL A 72 -0.62 -7.98 -3.11
C VAL A 72 -1.49 -8.68 -4.15
N ALA A 73 -2.81 -8.60 -3.97
CA ALA A 73 -3.79 -9.23 -4.84
C ALA A 73 -4.40 -8.18 -5.77
N PHE A 74 -3.96 -8.17 -7.03
CA PHE A 74 -4.49 -7.28 -8.06
C PHE A 74 -5.80 -7.81 -8.63
N ARG A 75 -6.80 -6.95 -8.75
CA ARG A 75 -8.13 -7.24 -9.30
C ARG A 75 -8.69 -6.01 -10.02
N GLY A 76 -9.89 -6.12 -10.58
CA GLY A 76 -10.61 -4.98 -11.16
C GLY A 76 -9.76 -4.21 -12.17
N GLY A 77 -9.87 -2.89 -12.16
CA GLY A 77 -9.16 -2.01 -13.08
C GLY A 77 -7.64 -2.00 -12.94
N ALA A 78 -7.09 -2.42 -11.78
CA ALA A 78 -5.65 -2.58 -11.60
C ALA A 78 -5.05 -3.60 -12.59
N SER A 79 -5.86 -4.53 -13.13
CA SER A 79 -5.43 -5.52 -14.12
C SER A 79 -4.74 -4.91 -15.34
N HIS A 80 -5.13 -3.71 -15.77
CA HIS A 80 -4.54 -3.03 -16.93
C HIS A 80 -3.08 -2.60 -16.71
N TYR A 81 -2.71 -2.32 -15.46
CA TYR A 81 -1.42 -1.75 -15.10
C TYR A 81 -0.35 -2.80 -14.78
N VAL A 82 -0.75 -4.06 -14.64
CA VAL A 82 0.17 -5.18 -14.33
C VAL A 82 0.55 -6.00 -15.57
N THR A 83 0.36 -5.44 -16.77
CA THR A 83 0.69 -6.03 -18.08
C THR A 83 2.04 -5.54 -18.60
N LYS A 84 2.71 -6.36 -19.44
CA LYS A 84 3.93 -5.98 -20.17
C LYS A 84 3.65 -4.92 -21.23
N GLY A 85 2.59 -5.14 -22.03
CA GLY A 85 2.18 -4.24 -23.11
C GLY A 85 1.27 -3.10 -22.64
N ASP A 86 1.07 -2.10 -23.52
CA ASP A 86 0.27 -0.89 -23.25
C ASP A 86 -1.11 -0.92 -23.90
N ALA A 87 -1.56 -2.07 -24.41
CA ALA A 87 -2.80 -2.20 -25.20
C ALA A 87 -4.06 -1.66 -24.51
N HIS A 88 -4.07 -1.67 -23.15
CA HIS A 88 -5.20 -1.22 -22.34
C HIS A 88 -4.98 0.14 -21.68
N ILE A 89 -3.90 0.84 -22.00
CA ILE A 89 -3.49 2.09 -21.37
C ILE A 89 -3.69 3.25 -22.33
N ALA A 90 -4.46 4.26 -21.92
CA ALA A 90 -4.50 5.53 -22.65
C ALA A 90 -3.12 6.18 -22.66
N ALA A 91 -2.76 6.86 -23.75
CA ALA A 91 -1.43 7.47 -23.93
C ALA A 91 -1.04 8.39 -22.74
N ASP A 92 -2.01 9.12 -22.21
CA ASP A 92 -1.82 10.02 -21.06
C ASP A 92 -1.45 9.28 -19.76
N ASN A 93 -1.74 7.99 -19.68
CA ASN A 93 -1.48 7.15 -18.49
C ASN A 93 -0.18 6.32 -18.62
N ALA A 94 0.54 6.41 -19.74
CA ALA A 94 1.76 5.63 -19.95
C ALA A 94 2.87 5.94 -18.93
N ALA A 95 2.98 7.20 -18.49
CA ALA A 95 3.92 7.59 -17.45
C ALA A 95 3.56 6.94 -16.10
N ALA A 96 2.29 7.01 -15.70
CA ALA A 96 1.80 6.39 -14.48
C ALA A 96 1.98 4.86 -14.50
N LYS A 97 1.74 4.20 -15.65
CA LYS A 97 1.98 2.76 -15.78
C LYS A 97 3.43 2.40 -15.51
N ARG A 98 4.40 3.14 -16.07
CA ARG A 98 5.83 2.88 -15.80
C ARG A 98 6.18 3.02 -14.31
N GLU A 99 5.58 4.01 -13.64
CA GLU A 99 5.77 4.21 -12.21
C GLU A 99 5.16 3.05 -11.39
N ILE A 100 3.94 2.60 -11.76
CA ILE A 100 3.31 1.42 -11.16
C ILE A 100 4.18 0.17 -11.34
N GLN A 101 4.77 -0.03 -12.52
CA GLN A 101 5.70 -1.13 -12.77
C GLN A 101 6.96 -1.02 -11.91
N GLY A 102 7.47 0.18 -11.67
CA GLY A 102 8.56 0.42 -10.73
C GLY A 102 8.23 -0.04 -9.30
N TRP A 103 7.01 0.22 -8.81
CA TRP A 103 6.53 -0.29 -7.53
C TRP A 103 6.44 -1.82 -7.50
N ILE A 104 5.93 -2.43 -8.57
CA ILE A 104 5.85 -3.90 -8.69
C ILE A 104 7.25 -4.53 -8.61
N ASP A 105 8.24 -3.95 -9.30
CA ASP A 105 9.62 -4.41 -9.25
C ASP A 105 10.22 -4.27 -7.84
N GLN A 106 9.95 -3.16 -7.16
CA GLN A 106 10.38 -2.95 -5.78
C GLN A 106 9.74 -3.96 -4.82
N PHE A 107 8.44 -4.21 -4.94
CA PHE A 107 7.73 -5.21 -4.14
C PHE A 107 8.29 -6.62 -4.37
N HIS A 108 8.60 -6.95 -5.62
CA HIS A 108 9.24 -8.22 -5.94
C HIS A 108 10.62 -8.36 -5.26
N GLN A 109 11.45 -7.31 -5.30
CA GLN A 109 12.75 -7.26 -4.64
C GLN A 109 12.64 -7.37 -3.11
N ASN A 110 11.59 -6.80 -2.52
CA ASN A 110 11.26 -6.89 -1.09
C ASN A 110 10.67 -8.25 -0.69
N GLY A 111 10.49 -9.18 -1.65
CA GLY A 111 9.97 -10.53 -1.40
C GLY A 111 8.45 -10.60 -1.21
N PHE A 112 7.71 -9.59 -1.67
CA PHE A 112 6.24 -9.65 -1.65
C PHE A 112 5.76 -10.69 -2.66
N ARG A 113 4.73 -11.44 -2.29
CA ARG A 113 3.99 -12.25 -3.25
C ARG A 113 2.95 -11.36 -3.94
N MET A 114 2.85 -11.46 -5.25
CA MET A 114 1.88 -10.71 -6.03
C MET A 114 1.04 -11.66 -6.87
N GLU A 115 -0.26 -11.41 -6.89
CA GLU A 115 -1.24 -12.26 -7.59
C GLU A 115 -2.20 -11.40 -8.41
N LEU A 116 -2.58 -11.89 -9.60
CA LEU A 116 -3.65 -11.33 -10.42
C LEU A 116 -4.81 -12.31 -10.54
N CYS A 117 -6.03 -11.84 -10.32
CA CYS A 117 -7.26 -12.60 -10.54
C CYS A 117 -7.56 -12.81 -12.04
N ALA A 118 -7.56 -14.05 -12.52
CA ALA A 118 -7.89 -14.36 -13.92
C ALA A 118 -9.33 -13.96 -14.31
N ILE A 119 -10.29 -14.03 -13.37
CA ILE A 119 -11.66 -13.56 -13.59
C ILE A 119 -11.67 -12.05 -13.84
N ALA A 120 -10.90 -11.29 -13.07
CA ALA A 120 -10.76 -9.85 -13.29
C ALA A 120 -10.07 -9.56 -14.63
N ALA A 121 -8.95 -10.21 -14.92
CA ALA A 121 -8.25 -10.07 -16.21
C ALA A 121 -9.21 -10.30 -17.38
N LYS A 122 -9.98 -11.38 -17.36
CA LYS A 122 -10.99 -11.67 -18.39
C LYS A 122 -12.06 -10.57 -18.50
N SER A 123 -12.59 -10.10 -17.37
CA SER A 123 -13.62 -9.06 -17.35
C SER A 123 -13.11 -7.72 -17.89
N TRP A 124 -11.83 -7.44 -17.73
CA TRP A 124 -11.13 -6.25 -18.20
C TRP A 124 -10.39 -6.48 -19.52
N GLN A 125 -10.66 -7.60 -20.21
CA GLN A 125 -10.09 -7.96 -21.53
C GLN A 125 -8.57 -8.04 -21.55
N VAL A 126 -7.94 -8.32 -20.42
CA VAL A 126 -6.49 -8.50 -20.29
C VAL A 126 -6.12 -9.94 -20.59
N ASP A 127 -5.17 -10.15 -21.52
CA ASP A 127 -4.58 -11.46 -21.76
C ASP A 127 -3.63 -11.82 -20.63
N THR A 128 -3.86 -12.97 -20.00
CA THR A 128 -3.00 -13.46 -18.92
C THR A 128 -1.57 -13.81 -19.38
N ALA A 129 -1.35 -14.03 -20.66
CA ALA A 129 -0.01 -14.18 -21.24
C ALA A 129 0.80 -12.87 -21.25
N ASP A 130 0.12 -11.72 -21.17
CA ASP A 130 0.75 -10.40 -21.13
C ASP A 130 1.07 -9.91 -19.70
N ILE A 131 0.79 -10.70 -18.67
CA ILE A 131 1.05 -10.30 -17.29
C ILE A 131 2.56 -10.27 -17.01
N LEU A 132 2.97 -9.33 -16.14
CA LEU A 132 4.35 -9.22 -15.66
C LEU A 132 4.79 -10.52 -14.99
N PRO A 133 6.03 -11.01 -15.25
CA PRO A 133 6.47 -12.33 -14.78
C PRO A 133 6.62 -12.44 -13.25
N SER A 134 6.69 -11.32 -12.55
CA SER A 134 6.72 -11.25 -11.08
C SER A 134 5.35 -11.45 -10.42
N ILE A 135 4.28 -11.62 -11.22
CA ILE A 135 2.89 -11.72 -10.73
C ILE A 135 2.32 -13.10 -11.11
N ASP A 136 1.92 -13.85 -10.11
CA ASP A 136 1.24 -15.14 -10.29
C ASP A 136 -0.22 -14.92 -10.76
N VAL A 137 -0.68 -15.61 -11.79
CA VAL A 137 -2.09 -15.56 -12.18
C VAL A 137 -2.86 -16.64 -11.42
N VAL A 138 -3.82 -16.21 -10.59
CA VAL A 138 -4.72 -17.11 -9.84
C VAL A 138 -6.09 -17.17 -10.49
N GLN A 139 -6.75 -18.33 -10.45
CA GLN A 139 -8.05 -18.52 -11.10
C GLN A 139 -9.12 -17.55 -10.56
N ASN A 140 -9.20 -17.39 -9.24
CA ASN A 140 -10.19 -16.54 -8.58
C ASN A 140 -9.55 -15.81 -7.38
N GLY A 141 -9.34 -14.51 -7.52
CA GLY A 141 -8.76 -13.68 -6.47
C GLY A 141 -9.58 -13.63 -5.18
N TYR A 142 -10.90 -13.81 -5.23
CA TYR A 142 -11.70 -13.88 -4.00
C TYR A 142 -11.40 -15.14 -3.19
N ILE A 143 -11.11 -16.27 -3.87
CA ILE A 143 -10.66 -17.49 -3.19
C ILE A 143 -9.30 -17.24 -2.54
N SER A 144 -8.40 -16.55 -3.23
CA SER A 144 -7.10 -16.12 -2.67
C SER A 144 -7.30 -15.31 -1.39
N LEU A 145 -8.13 -14.23 -1.43
CA LEU A 145 -8.41 -13.39 -0.27
C LEU A 145 -8.94 -14.20 0.91
N VAL A 146 -9.92 -15.08 0.69
CA VAL A 146 -10.47 -15.94 1.74
C VAL A 146 -9.42 -16.90 2.29
N ALA A 147 -8.65 -17.55 1.41
CA ALA A 147 -7.64 -18.53 1.82
C ALA A 147 -6.50 -17.92 2.62
N TYR A 148 -6.04 -16.72 2.25
CA TYR A 148 -5.00 -16.02 3.02
C TYR A 148 -5.52 -15.58 4.40
N GLN A 149 -6.75 -15.04 4.47
CA GLN A 149 -7.36 -14.68 5.77
C GLN A 149 -7.51 -15.91 6.67
N ALA A 150 -7.94 -17.06 6.13
CA ALA A 150 -8.01 -18.30 6.87
C ALA A 150 -6.63 -18.81 7.38
N ARG A 151 -5.54 -18.36 6.75
CA ARG A 151 -4.15 -18.61 7.18
C ARG A 151 -3.58 -17.53 8.10
N GLY A 152 -4.43 -16.62 8.58
CA GLY A 152 -4.08 -15.57 9.53
C GLY A 152 -3.49 -14.31 8.90
N TYR A 153 -3.74 -14.04 7.60
CA TYR A 153 -3.43 -12.77 7.00
C TYR A 153 -4.53 -11.75 7.31
N ALA A 154 -4.14 -10.57 7.76
CA ALA A 154 -5.05 -9.43 7.86
C ALA A 154 -5.36 -8.88 6.46
N LEU A 155 -6.63 -8.64 6.16
CA LEU A 155 -7.03 -8.00 4.92
C LEU A 155 -6.83 -6.49 5.02
N LEU A 156 -6.11 -5.92 4.06
CA LEU A 156 -5.93 -4.49 3.90
C LEU A 156 -6.60 -4.07 2.57
N PRO A 157 -7.79 -3.46 2.60
CA PRO A 157 -8.48 -3.00 1.40
C PRO A 157 -7.76 -1.76 0.84
N MET A 158 -7.53 -1.77 -0.49
CA MET A 158 -6.86 -0.70 -1.26
C MET A 158 -7.77 -0.22 -2.40
N ASP A 159 -9.03 0.07 -2.09
CA ASP A 159 -10.08 0.62 -2.95
C ASP A 159 -10.14 2.16 -2.94
#